data_0690593086c1a6576419cb1e87bc5f15
#
_entry.id   0690593086c1a6576419cb1e87bc5f15
#
_cell.length_a   1.000
_cell.length_b   1.000
_cell.length_c   1.000
_cell.angle_alpha   90.00
_cell.angle_beta   90.00
_cell.angle_gamma   90.00
#
_symmetry.space_group_name_H-M   'P 1'
#
loop_
_entity.id
_entity.type
_entity.pdbx_description
1 polymer ?
#
loop_
_entity_poly.entity_id
_entity_poly.type
_entity_poly.pdbx_seq_one_letter_code
_entity_poly.pdbx_strand_id
1 'polypeptide(L)'
;YESSRHQALSNNHIPESVYDNLVNTVNSNMHLLHRYTELRKKFLGVDELKMYDMYVPLVEDTDFDMTYDNAKEWLVNALQPLGDEYVNIVKEGLENRWVDVYQNKGKRTGAYSSGTYGTNPYILMNWQDNVNNLFTLAHEFGHSVHSYYSRQNQPANTSGYSIFVAEVASTFNEALLADYMFKNLDDKKQQLYLLNEQLEGFRGTVFRQTMFAEFEHAIHVMKESGEPLTAGKLSEV
;
A
#
# COMPACT_ATOMS: atom_id res chain seq x y z
N TYR A 1 -29.20 8.08 -4.86
CA TYR A 1 -27.91 8.53 -5.42
C TYR A 1 -28.09 8.77 -6.91
N GLU A 2 -27.29 9.66 -7.47
CA GLU A 2 -27.37 10.03 -8.90
C GLU A 2 -26.64 9.02 -9.77
N SER A 3 -25.59 8.38 -9.21
CA SER A 3 -24.76 7.37 -9.89
C SER A 3 -24.14 6.40 -8.91
N SER A 4 -23.59 5.29 -9.38
CA SER A 4 -22.80 4.34 -8.58
C SER A 4 -21.57 5.03 -7.95
N ARG A 5 -20.91 5.91 -8.72
CA ARG A 5 -19.79 6.71 -8.21
C ARG A 5 -20.22 7.64 -7.07
N HIS A 6 -21.33 8.37 -7.26
CA HIS A 6 -21.88 9.23 -6.20
C HIS A 6 -22.18 8.42 -4.94
N GLN A 7 -22.77 7.22 -5.05
CA GLN A 7 -23.04 6.37 -3.90
C GLN A 7 -21.76 5.96 -3.17
N ALA A 8 -20.75 5.47 -3.90
CA ALA A 8 -19.49 5.00 -3.33
C ALA A 8 -18.76 6.13 -2.55
N LEU A 9 -18.69 7.31 -3.12
CA LEU A 9 -17.99 8.46 -2.53
C LEU A 9 -18.80 9.09 -1.38
N SER A 10 -20.12 9.18 -1.50
CA SER A 10 -21.00 9.75 -0.46
C SER A 10 -20.92 9.01 0.86
N ASN A 11 -20.70 7.69 0.85
CA ASN A 11 -20.57 6.89 2.07
C ASN A 11 -19.35 7.33 2.93
N ASN A 12 -18.37 7.96 2.32
CA ASN A 12 -17.17 8.48 2.97
C ASN A 12 -17.13 10.01 2.98
N HIS A 13 -18.23 10.70 2.60
CA HIS A 13 -18.34 12.17 2.49
C HIS A 13 -17.28 12.77 1.54
N ILE A 14 -16.91 12.06 0.47
CA ILE A 14 -15.93 12.51 -0.52
C ILE A 14 -16.69 13.16 -1.69
N PRO A 15 -16.40 14.44 -2.02
CA PRO A 15 -16.95 15.07 -3.23
C PRO A 15 -16.45 14.36 -4.50
N GLU A 16 -17.31 14.22 -5.52
CA GLU A 16 -16.92 13.60 -6.81
C GLU A 16 -15.75 14.34 -7.47
N SER A 17 -15.62 15.65 -7.25
CA SER A 17 -14.50 16.44 -7.75
C SER A 17 -13.13 15.98 -7.25
N VAL A 18 -13.06 15.29 -6.10
CA VAL A 18 -11.80 14.69 -5.61
C VAL A 18 -11.38 13.53 -6.52
N TYR A 19 -12.33 12.70 -6.92
CA TYR A 19 -12.10 11.62 -7.86
C TYR A 19 -11.67 12.16 -9.23
N ASP A 20 -12.40 13.10 -9.78
CA ASP A 20 -12.11 13.71 -11.08
C ASP A 20 -10.72 14.37 -11.09
N ASN A 21 -10.39 15.10 -10.03
CA ASN A 21 -9.09 15.73 -9.90
C ASN A 21 -7.95 14.73 -9.78
N LEU A 22 -8.16 13.63 -9.05
CA LEU A 22 -7.16 12.55 -8.94
C LEU A 22 -6.87 11.95 -10.32
N VAL A 23 -7.89 11.52 -11.05
CA VAL A 23 -7.75 10.94 -12.39
C VAL A 23 -7.05 11.91 -13.35
N ASN A 24 -7.52 13.16 -13.39
CA ASN A 24 -6.92 14.18 -14.25
C ASN A 24 -5.45 14.47 -13.90
N THR A 25 -5.12 14.49 -12.62
CA THR A 25 -3.75 14.73 -12.16
C THR A 25 -2.84 13.57 -12.55
N VAL A 26 -3.26 12.33 -12.35
CA VAL A 26 -2.46 11.16 -12.74
C VAL A 26 -2.27 11.11 -14.24
N ASN A 27 -3.32 11.32 -15.03
CA ASN A 27 -3.25 11.34 -16.50
C ASN A 27 -2.33 12.46 -17.02
N SER A 28 -2.35 13.63 -16.42
CA SER A 28 -1.46 14.75 -16.78
C SER A 28 0.02 14.43 -16.49
N ASN A 29 0.29 13.45 -15.62
CA ASN A 29 1.62 13.03 -15.22
C ASN A 29 2.03 11.64 -15.78
N MET A 30 1.32 11.10 -16.77
CA MET A 30 1.66 9.82 -17.41
C MET A 30 3.08 9.82 -18.00
N HIS A 31 3.62 10.98 -18.37
CA HIS A 31 4.99 11.11 -18.85
C HIS A 31 6.04 10.62 -17.84
N LEU A 32 5.74 10.64 -16.53
CA LEU A 32 6.61 10.09 -15.48
C LEU A 32 6.65 8.57 -15.54
N LEU A 33 5.49 7.92 -15.74
CA LEU A 33 5.42 6.47 -15.94
C LEU A 33 6.18 6.06 -17.21
N HIS A 34 6.00 6.82 -18.31
CA HIS A 34 6.75 6.55 -19.54
C HIS A 34 8.26 6.67 -19.35
N ARG A 35 8.73 7.68 -18.61
CA ARG A 35 10.16 7.78 -18.26
C ARG A 35 10.65 6.58 -17.46
N TYR A 36 9.86 6.07 -16.53
CA TYR A 36 10.18 4.88 -15.77
C TYR A 36 10.25 3.63 -16.65
N THR A 37 9.29 3.43 -17.56
CA THR A 37 9.30 2.29 -18.49
C THR A 37 10.49 2.34 -19.45
N GLU A 38 10.86 3.52 -19.94
CA GLU A 38 12.08 3.70 -20.74
C GLU A 38 13.37 3.39 -19.95
N LEU A 39 13.40 3.75 -18.68
CA LEU A 39 14.50 3.38 -17.78
C LEU A 39 14.58 1.85 -17.63
N ARG A 40 13.46 1.17 -17.36
CA ARG A 40 13.39 -0.29 -17.29
C ARG A 40 13.88 -0.95 -18.57
N LYS A 41 13.40 -0.48 -19.71
CA LYS A 41 13.83 -0.96 -21.04
C LYS A 41 15.35 -0.94 -21.18
N LYS A 42 16.00 0.17 -20.79
CA LYS A 42 17.46 0.33 -20.82
C LYS A 42 18.17 -0.62 -19.86
N PHE A 43 17.67 -0.77 -18.64
CA PHE A 43 18.27 -1.67 -17.65
C PHE A 43 18.18 -3.14 -18.06
N LEU A 44 17.06 -3.56 -18.64
CA LEU A 44 16.84 -4.92 -19.12
C LEU A 44 17.56 -5.23 -20.45
N GLY A 45 18.01 -4.18 -21.16
CA GLY A 45 18.71 -4.35 -22.44
C GLY A 45 17.85 -4.92 -23.55
N VAL A 46 16.53 -4.66 -23.53
CA VAL A 46 15.57 -5.16 -24.53
C VAL A 46 15.23 -4.08 -25.56
N ASP A 47 15.00 -4.49 -26.81
CA ASP A 47 14.62 -3.56 -27.89
C ASP A 47 13.17 -3.08 -27.74
N GLU A 48 12.29 -3.91 -27.19
CA GLU A 48 10.90 -3.62 -26.92
C GLU A 48 10.51 -4.13 -25.53
N LEU A 49 9.93 -3.27 -24.70
CA LEU A 49 9.43 -3.65 -23.38
C LEU A 49 8.01 -4.23 -23.50
N LYS A 50 7.85 -5.48 -23.09
CA LYS A 50 6.54 -6.16 -23.04
C LYS A 50 5.94 -6.07 -21.63
N MET A 51 4.64 -6.32 -21.49
CA MET A 51 3.95 -6.26 -20.19
C MET A 51 4.56 -7.21 -19.15
N TYR A 52 5.03 -8.38 -19.56
CA TYR A 52 5.68 -9.32 -18.64
C TYR A 52 7.07 -8.85 -18.17
N ASP A 53 7.76 -8.02 -18.95
CA ASP A 53 9.06 -7.44 -18.57
C ASP A 53 8.94 -6.45 -17.40
N MET A 54 7.70 -5.95 -17.17
CA MET A 54 7.42 -5.09 -16.01
C MET A 54 7.54 -5.82 -14.68
N TYR A 55 7.58 -7.14 -14.68
CA TYR A 55 7.73 -7.97 -13.48
C TYR A 55 9.14 -8.55 -13.30
N VAL A 56 10.02 -8.28 -14.25
CA VAL A 56 11.43 -8.70 -14.14
C VAL A 56 12.14 -7.77 -13.15
N PRO A 57 12.81 -8.27 -12.11
CA PRO A 57 13.59 -7.44 -11.20
C PRO A 57 14.67 -6.63 -11.94
N LEU A 58 14.76 -5.33 -11.70
CA LEU A 58 15.82 -4.48 -12.25
C LEU A 58 17.12 -4.58 -11.43
N VAL A 59 16.98 -4.90 -10.17
CA VAL A 59 18.09 -5.09 -9.25
C VAL A 59 17.98 -6.53 -8.74
N GLU A 60 19.04 -7.30 -8.87
CA GLU A 60 19.09 -8.65 -8.30
C GLU A 60 18.83 -8.58 -6.80
N ASP A 61 18.21 -9.63 -6.26
CA ASP A 61 17.99 -9.75 -4.82
C ASP A 61 19.29 -9.42 -4.08
N THR A 62 19.18 -8.47 -3.20
CA THR A 62 20.24 -8.09 -2.28
C THR A 62 19.96 -8.78 -0.97
N ASP A 63 20.99 -9.36 -0.38
CA ASP A 63 20.91 -10.00 0.93
C ASP A 63 20.67 -8.90 1.98
N PHE A 64 19.41 -8.73 2.34
CA PHE A 64 19.01 -7.99 3.52
C PHE A 64 18.78 -9.03 4.61
N ASP A 65 19.64 -9.21 5.54
CA ASP A 65 19.38 -10.09 6.70
C ASP A 65 18.09 -9.62 7.43
N MET A 66 16.94 -9.96 6.82
CA MET A 66 15.62 -9.46 7.21
C MET A 66 14.82 -10.51 7.97
N THR A 67 15.45 -11.12 8.96
CA THR A 67 14.71 -11.94 9.93
C THR A 67 13.62 -11.11 10.61
N TYR A 68 12.59 -11.76 11.13
CA TYR A 68 11.52 -11.04 11.84
C TYR A 68 12.06 -10.24 13.03
N ASP A 69 13.10 -10.74 13.72
CA ASP A 69 13.72 -10.03 14.85
C ASP A 69 14.46 -8.76 14.38
N ASN A 70 15.23 -8.84 13.29
CA ASN A 70 15.87 -7.67 12.69
C ASN A 70 14.82 -6.66 12.18
N ALA A 71 13.74 -7.14 11.57
CA ALA A 71 12.65 -6.30 11.11
C ALA A 71 11.99 -5.49 12.22
N LYS A 72 11.83 -6.06 13.42
CA LYS A 72 11.33 -5.32 14.59
C LYS A 72 12.22 -4.13 14.94
N GLU A 73 13.54 -4.31 14.90
CA GLU A 73 14.49 -3.24 15.20
C GLU A 73 14.43 -2.13 14.14
N TRP A 74 14.41 -2.50 12.85
CA TRP A 74 14.25 -1.56 11.75
C TRP A 74 12.96 -0.74 11.89
N LEU A 75 11.84 -1.40 12.15
CA LEU A 75 10.53 -0.76 12.30
C LEU A 75 10.51 0.22 13.47
N VAL A 76 10.94 -0.22 14.65
CA VAL A 76 10.96 0.61 15.88
C VAL A 76 11.82 1.86 15.68
N ASN A 77 13.00 1.71 15.07
CA ASN A 77 13.90 2.84 14.83
C ASN A 77 13.34 3.80 13.77
N ALA A 78 12.74 3.27 12.70
CA ALA A 78 12.15 4.07 11.63
C ALA A 78 10.98 4.95 12.11
N LEU A 79 10.22 4.48 13.11
CA LEU A 79 9.04 5.17 13.62
C LEU A 79 9.33 6.17 14.77
N GLN A 80 10.59 6.32 15.18
CA GLN A 80 10.98 7.28 16.23
C GLN A 80 10.48 8.72 15.99
N PRO A 81 10.43 9.25 14.75
CA PRO A 81 9.90 10.59 14.51
C PRO A 81 8.44 10.80 14.95
N LEU A 82 7.67 9.71 15.15
CA LEU A 82 6.28 9.77 15.63
C LEU A 82 6.17 9.93 17.16
N GLY A 83 7.30 9.90 17.86
CA GLY A 83 7.39 10.07 19.30
C GLY A 83 7.25 8.78 20.12
N ASP A 84 7.68 8.87 21.36
CA ASP A 84 7.79 7.71 22.26
C ASP A 84 6.45 7.00 22.50
N GLU A 85 5.36 7.73 22.59
CA GLU A 85 4.04 7.14 22.80
C GLU A 85 3.66 6.18 21.66
N TYR A 86 3.81 6.63 20.40
CA TYR A 86 3.55 5.81 19.22
C TYR A 86 4.46 4.58 19.19
N VAL A 87 5.75 4.79 19.39
CA VAL A 87 6.77 3.73 19.37
C VAL A 87 6.52 2.69 20.46
N ASN A 88 6.09 3.11 21.66
CA ASN A 88 5.78 2.18 22.75
C ASN A 88 4.56 1.30 22.43
N ILE A 89 3.54 1.83 21.74
CA ILE A 89 2.40 1.02 21.27
C ILE A 89 2.87 -0.02 20.23
N VAL A 90 3.75 0.37 19.31
CA VAL A 90 4.34 -0.56 18.33
C VAL A 90 5.13 -1.67 19.03
N LYS A 91 6.00 -1.32 19.99
CA LYS A 91 6.76 -2.29 20.79
C LYS A 91 5.83 -3.25 21.55
N GLU A 92 4.80 -2.70 22.19
CA GLU A 92 3.79 -3.53 22.86
C GLU A 92 3.16 -4.54 21.89
N GLY A 93 2.79 -4.09 20.68
CA GLY A 93 2.22 -4.97 19.66
C GLY A 93 3.17 -6.06 19.20
N LEU A 94 4.45 -5.73 19.03
CA LEU A 94 5.49 -6.68 18.62
C LEU A 94 5.79 -7.73 19.70
N GLU A 95 5.73 -7.35 20.97
CA GLU A 95 6.06 -8.20 22.12
C GLU A 95 4.85 -9.00 22.65
N ASN A 96 3.64 -8.44 22.58
CA ASN A 96 2.44 -8.98 23.18
C ASN A 96 1.51 -9.72 22.19
N ARG A 97 2.09 -10.31 21.13
CA ARG A 97 1.39 -11.25 20.24
C ARG A 97 0.25 -10.60 19.44
N TRP A 98 0.38 -9.32 19.06
CA TRP A 98 -0.58 -8.75 18.13
C TRP A 98 -0.36 -9.28 16.70
N VAL A 99 0.84 -9.79 16.40
CA VAL A 99 1.20 -10.28 15.06
C VAL A 99 1.21 -11.81 15.04
N ASP A 100 0.36 -12.38 14.17
CA ASP A 100 0.44 -13.78 13.76
C ASP A 100 1.38 -13.86 12.55
N VAL A 101 2.64 -14.24 12.82
CA VAL A 101 3.80 -13.96 11.95
C VAL A 101 3.90 -14.92 10.79
N TYR A 102 4.00 -16.24 11.07
CA TYR A 102 4.45 -17.22 10.09
C TYR A 102 3.29 -17.93 9.38
N GLN A 103 3.58 -18.44 8.19
CA GLN A 103 2.66 -19.29 7.45
C GLN A 103 2.34 -20.58 8.21
N ASN A 104 1.10 -21.03 8.09
CA ASN A 104 0.69 -22.36 8.56
C ASN A 104 -0.47 -22.91 7.70
N LYS A 105 -0.79 -24.19 7.90
CA LYS A 105 -1.83 -24.87 7.13
C LYS A 105 -3.19 -24.22 7.36
N GLY A 106 -3.84 -23.78 6.30
CA GLY A 106 -5.17 -23.16 6.34
C GLY A 106 -5.18 -21.66 6.61
N LYS A 107 -4.04 -21.05 6.87
CA LYS A 107 -3.91 -19.58 6.99
C LYS A 107 -4.09 -18.92 5.62
N ARG A 108 -4.84 -17.82 5.58
CA ARG A 108 -5.02 -17.02 4.35
C ARG A 108 -3.70 -16.37 3.93
N THR A 109 -3.54 -16.19 2.62
CA THR A 109 -2.42 -15.44 2.04
C THR A 109 -2.60 -13.93 2.27
N GLY A 110 -1.51 -13.17 2.10
CA GLY A 110 -1.50 -11.72 2.29
C GLY A 110 -1.25 -11.31 3.74
N ALA A 111 -1.54 -10.06 4.04
CA ALA A 111 -1.49 -9.47 5.37
C ALA A 111 -2.69 -8.55 5.59
N TYR A 112 -3.09 -8.34 6.83
CA TYR A 112 -4.08 -7.34 7.21
C TYR A 112 -4.05 -7.06 8.70
N SER A 113 -4.41 -5.85 9.09
CA SER A 113 -4.73 -5.48 10.46
C SER A 113 -6.23 -5.56 10.70
N SER A 114 -6.64 -6.12 11.83
CA SER A 114 -8.04 -6.27 12.22
C SER A 114 -8.19 -6.23 13.74
N GLY A 115 -9.41 -6.03 14.20
CA GLY A 115 -9.76 -6.05 15.62
C GLY A 115 -11.12 -5.42 15.86
N THR A 116 -11.64 -5.55 17.08
CA THR A 116 -12.91 -4.95 17.48
C THR A 116 -12.71 -3.95 18.61
N TYR A 117 -13.73 -3.13 18.87
CA TYR A 117 -13.73 -2.22 20.02
C TYR A 117 -13.54 -2.99 21.33
N GLY A 118 -12.65 -2.51 22.20
CA GLY A 118 -12.32 -3.16 23.47
C GLY A 118 -11.30 -4.30 23.37
N THR A 119 -10.73 -4.56 22.19
CA THR A 119 -9.63 -5.49 21.99
C THR A 119 -8.40 -4.79 21.42
N ASN A 120 -7.24 -5.43 21.54
CA ASN A 120 -6.07 -5.01 20.78
C ASN A 120 -6.31 -5.16 19.27
N PRO A 121 -5.66 -4.36 18.43
CA PRO A 121 -5.56 -4.67 17.00
C PRO A 121 -4.68 -5.91 16.81
N TYR A 122 -5.02 -6.73 15.83
CA TYR A 122 -4.26 -7.93 15.48
C TYR A 122 -3.87 -7.88 14.01
N ILE A 123 -2.63 -8.32 13.74
CA ILE A 123 -2.05 -8.35 12.40
C ILE A 123 -1.86 -9.80 11.98
N LEU A 124 -2.44 -10.17 10.83
CA LEU A 124 -2.08 -11.41 10.15
C LEU A 124 -0.94 -11.11 9.18
N MET A 125 0.14 -11.87 9.28
CA MET A 125 1.29 -11.84 8.36
C MET A 125 1.56 -13.23 7.77
N ASN A 126 2.33 -13.29 6.71
CA ASN A 126 2.94 -14.50 6.16
C ASN A 126 4.41 -14.19 5.90
N TRP A 127 5.18 -14.11 6.97
CA TRP A 127 6.56 -13.65 6.96
C TRP A 127 7.50 -14.59 6.17
N GLN A 128 8.39 -14.02 5.35
CA GLN A 128 9.30 -14.72 4.44
C GLN A 128 10.72 -14.11 4.43
N ASP A 129 11.14 -13.47 5.49
CA ASP A 129 12.49 -12.90 5.68
C ASP A 129 12.97 -11.98 4.53
N ASN A 130 12.10 -11.12 4.03
CA ASN A 130 12.42 -10.18 2.94
C ASN A 130 11.97 -8.74 3.25
N VAL A 131 12.55 -7.79 2.52
CA VAL A 131 12.28 -6.35 2.70
C VAL A 131 10.81 -6.00 2.45
N ASN A 132 10.16 -6.66 1.50
CA ASN A 132 8.74 -6.42 1.21
C ASN A 132 7.87 -6.74 2.43
N ASN A 133 8.19 -7.81 3.17
CA ASN A 133 7.48 -8.13 4.40
C ASN A 133 7.74 -7.12 5.53
N LEU A 134 8.91 -6.48 5.59
CA LEU A 134 9.16 -5.38 6.52
C LEU A 134 8.27 -4.17 6.19
N PHE A 135 8.16 -3.78 4.91
CA PHE A 135 7.23 -2.73 4.50
C PHE A 135 5.78 -3.08 4.80
N THR A 136 5.37 -4.33 4.54
CA THR A 136 4.04 -4.82 4.90
C THR A 136 3.80 -4.74 6.40
N LEU A 137 4.77 -5.11 7.23
CA LEU A 137 4.66 -5.01 8.69
C LEU A 137 4.50 -3.54 9.14
N ALA A 138 5.27 -2.62 8.54
CA ALA A 138 5.14 -1.18 8.81
C ALA A 138 3.75 -0.65 8.42
N HIS A 139 3.23 -1.07 7.27
CA HIS A 139 1.89 -0.76 6.79
C HIS A 139 0.82 -1.23 7.79
N GLU A 140 0.84 -2.50 8.15
CA GLU A 140 -0.16 -3.07 9.06
C GLU A 140 -0.09 -2.47 10.48
N PHE A 141 1.11 -2.11 10.96
CA PHE A 141 1.24 -1.34 12.19
C PHE A 141 0.67 0.07 12.06
N GLY A 142 0.74 0.72 10.90
CA GLY A 142 0.05 1.98 10.65
C GLY A 142 -1.45 1.87 10.89
N HIS A 143 -2.09 0.86 10.32
CA HIS A 143 -3.50 0.56 10.57
C HIS A 143 -3.80 0.21 12.04
N SER A 144 -2.93 -0.61 12.65
CA SER A 144 -3.11 -1.07 14.02
C SER A 144 -3.06 0.08 15.02
N VAL A 145 -2.06 0.95 14.93
CA VAL A 145 -1.94 2.10 15.84
C VAL A 145 -3.03 3.15 15.58
N HIS A 146 -3.42 3.37 14.33
CA HIS A 146 -4.57 4.21 13.99
C HIS A 146 -5.85 3.66 14.66
N SER A 147 -6.13 2.37 14.51
CA SER A 147 -7.27 1.73 15.15
C SER A 147 -7.19 1.78 16.69
N TYR A 148 -5.99 1.60 17.24
CA TYR A 148 -5.75 1.71 18.68
C TYR A 148 -6.14 3.10 19.20
N TYR A 149 -5.60 4.17 18.60
CA TYR A 149 -5.94 5.54 19.00
C TYR A 149 -7.42 5.87 18.78
N SER A 150 -7.99 5.46 17.66
CA SER A 150 -9.41 5.68 17.41
C SER A 150 -10.29 5.06 18.49
N ARG A 151 -10.02 3.81 18.87
CA ARG A 151 -10.79 3.07 19.90
C ARG A 151 -10.54 3.60 21.32
N GLN A 152 -9.37 4.16 21.59
CA GLN A 152 -9.07 4.77 22.91
C GLN A 152 -9.76 6.12 23.08
N ASN A 153 -9.91 6.90 22.01
CA ASN A 153 -10.36 8.30 22.09
C ASN A 153 -11.81 8.48 21.64
N GLN A 154 -12.45 7.47 21.03
CA GLN A 154 -13.81 7.53 20.54
C GLN A 154 -14.68 6.46 21.20
N PRO A 155 -15.98 6.74 21.46
CA PRO A 155 -16.92 5.69 21.85
C PRO A 155 -17.14 4.68 20.71
N ALA A 156 -17.60 3.48 21.05
CA ALA A 156 -17.73 2.36 20.12
C ALA A 156 -18.48 2.66 18.82
N ASN A 157 -19.51 3.50 18.89
CA ASN A 157 -20.33 3.88 17.73
C ASN A 157 -19.70 4.88 16.77
N THR A 158 -18.58 5.54 17.18
CA THR A 158 -17.85 6.53 16.36
C THR A 158 -16.38 6.19 16.18
N SER A 159 -15.91 5.06 16.70
CA SER A 159 -14.52 4.63 16.59
C SER A 159 -14.12 4.06 15.21
N GLY A 160 -15.09 3.84 14.32
CA GLY A 160 -14.83 3.48 12.94
C GLY A 160 -14.38 4.70 12.12
N TYR A 161 -13.54 4.47 11.12
CA TYR A 161 -13.05 5.50 10.20
C TYR A 161 -13.10 5.00 8.75
N SER A 162 -13.11 5.94 7.79
CA SER A 162 -13.20 5.59 6.37
C SER A 162 -11.87 5.05 5.84
N ILE A 163 -11.93 4.23 4.78
CA ILE A 163 -10.76 3.75 4.07
C ILE A 163 -9.90 4.91 3.53
N PHE A 164 -10.52 6.05 3.21
CA PHE A 164 -9.84 7.22 2.69
C PHE A 164 -8.75 7.76 3.64
N VAL A 165 -8.94 7.67 4.96
CA VAL A 165 -7.95 8.08 5.95
C VAL A 165 -7.15 6.91 6.52
N ALA A 166 -7.63 5.67 6.36
CA ALA A 166 -6.96 4.48 6.85
C ALA A 166 -5.55 4.34 6.25
N GLU A 167 -5.46 4.50 4.93
CA GLU A 167 -4.21 4.35 4.19
C GLU A 167 -3.23 5.51 4.38
N VAL A 168 -3.66 6.63 4.93
CA VAL A 168 -2.73 7.72 5.31
C VAL A 168 -1.80 7.24 6.43
N ALA A 169 -2.34 6.54 7.43
CA ALA A 169 -1.54 6.02 8.54
C ALA A 169 -0.57 4.92 8.09
N SER A 170 -1.05 3.98 7.28
CA SER A 170 -0.24 2.85 6.79
C SER A 170 0.88 3.30 5.86
N THR A 171 0.58 4.10 4.84
CA THR A 171 1.57 4.57 3.86
C THR A 171 2.56 5.57 4.46
N PHE A 172 2.16 6.31 5.50
CA PHE A 172 3.09 7.19 6.20
C PHE A 172 4.15 6.41 6.99
N ASN A 173 3.78 5.29 7.63
CA ASN A 173 4.74 4.38 8.25
C ASN A 173 5.72 3.81 7.22
N GLU A 174 5.24 3.40 6.05
CA GLU A 174 6.11 2.94 4.96
C GLU A 174 7.08 4.03 4.51
N ALA A 175 6.61 5.28 4.38
CA ALA A 175 7.46 6.39 3.99
C ALA A 175 8.57 6.68 5.02
N LEU A 176 8.26 6.63 6.33
CA LEU A 176 9.24 6.77 7.39
C LEU A 176 10.26 5.63 7.38
N LEU A 177 9.78 4.40 7.14
CA LEU A 177 10.67 3.24 7.02
C LEU A 177 11.61 3.37 5.83
N ALA A 178 11.10 3.76 4.67
CA ALA A 178 11.92 3.97 3.46
C ALA A 178 12.99 5.05 3.69
N ASP A 179 12.62 6.17 4.29
CA ASP A 179 13.56 7.27 4.61
C ASP A 179 14.64 6.80 5.60
N TYR A 180 14.23 6.08 6.64
CA TYR A 180 15.16 5.54 7.62
C TYR A 180 16.12 4.52 7.00
N MET A 181 15.60 3.56 6.23
CA MET A 181 16.43 2.55 5.55
C MET A 181 17.42 3.23 4.59
N PHE A 182 16.96 4.18 3.78
CA PHE A 182 17.82 4.86 2.82
C PHE A 182 18.98 5.61 3.48
N LYS A 183 18.77 6.19 4.67
CA LYS A 183 19.79 6.89 5.46
C LYS A 183 20.78 5.96 6.16
N ASN A 184 20.39 4.72 6.44
CA ASN A 184 21.18 3.79 7.25
C ASN A 184 21.72 2.58 6.46
N LEU A 185 21.46 2.49 5.17
CA LEU A 185 22.05 1.50 4.27
C LEU A 185 23.31 2.08 3.64
N ASP A 186 24.45 1.45 3.86
CA ASP A 186 25.75 1.86 3.26
C ASP A 186 25.97 1.25 1.87
N ASP A 187 25.36 0.10 1.58
CA ASP A 187 25.50 -0.60 0.31
C ASP A 187 24.65 0.07 -0.78
N LYS A 188 25.32 0.53 -1.84
CA LYS A 188 24.67 1.17 -3.00
C LYS A 188 23.70 0.24 -3.74
N LYS A 189 23.94 -1.08 -3.73
CA LYS A 189 23.05 -2.05 -4.37
C LYS A 189 21.74 -2.16 -3.58
N GLN A 190 21.82 -2.16 -2.23
CA GLN A 190 20.66 -2.13 -1.36
C GLN A 190 19.88 -0.81 -1.49
N GLN A 191 20.57 0.32 -1.57
CA GLN A 191 19.92 1.62 -1.82
C GLN A 191 19.21 1.65 -3.18
N LEU A 192 19.82 1.09 -4.23
CA LEU A 192 19.21 1.01 -5.56
C LEU A 192 17.99 0.09 -5.56
N TYR A 193 18.05 -1.04 -4.86
CA TYR A 193 16.91 -1.92 -4.66
C TYR A 193 15.74 -1.16 -4.00
N LEU A 194 16.01 -0.46 -2.90
CA LEU A 194 14.99 0.32 -2.18
C LEU A 194 14.37 1.41 -3.06
N LEU A 195 15.16 2.12 -3.86
CA LEU A 195 14.65 3.12 -4.82
C LEU A 195 13.77 2.48 -5.89
N ASN A 196 14.14 1.31 -6.38
CA ASN A 196 13.31 0.58 -7.33
C ASN A 196 11.97 0.17 -6.70
N GLU A 197 11.96 -0.34 -5.46
CA GLU A 197 10.73 -0.67 -4.74
C GLU A 197 9.82 0.55 -4.56
N GLN A 198 10.37 1.73 -4.26
CA GLN A 198 9.60 2.96 -4.18
C GLN A 198 8.95 3.32 -5.54
N LEU A 199 9.68 3.22 -6.63
CA LEU A 199 9.14 3.49 -7.98
C LEU A 199 8.07 2.46 -8.39
N GLU A 200 8.27 1.18 -8.07
CA GLU A 200 7.28 0.13 -8.28
C GLU A 200 6.03 0.36 -7.43
N GLY A 201 6.18 0.86 -6.20
CA GLY A 201 5.08 1.29 -5.35
C GLY A 201 4.21 2.35 -6.04
N PHE A 202 4.81 3.43 -6.56
CA PHE A 202 4.09 4.46 -7.32
C PHE A 202 3.41 3.89 -8.58
N ARG A 203 4.10 3.03 -9.33
CA ARG A 203 3.51 2.36 -10.49
C ARG A 203 2.29 1.53 -10.10
N GLY A 204 2.41 0.73 -9.05
CA GLY A 204 1.37 -0.21 -8.62
C GLY A 204 0.19 0.42 -7.89
N THR A 205 0.45 1.44 -7.05
CA THR A 205 -0.58 2.03 -6.18
C THR A 205 -1.18 3.33 -6.74
N VAL A 206 -0.46 4.11 -7.53
CA VAL A 206 -0.98 5.34 -8.11
C VAL A 206 -1.44 5.11 -9.54
N PHE A 207 -0.53 4.83 -10.46
CA PHE A 207 -0.88 4.73 -11.89
C PHE A 207 -1.80 3.55 -12.20
N ARG A 208 -1.48 2.37 -11.71
CA ARG A 208 -2.28 1.16 -11.96
C ARG A 208 -3.66 1.24 -11.30
N GLN A 209 -3.76 1.78 -10.08
CA GLN A 209 -5.06 1.91 -9.41
C GLN A 209 -5.93 2.96 -10.07
N THR A 210 -5.35 4.05 -10.58
CA THR A 210 -6.10 5.03 -11.37
C THR A 210 -6.64 4.41 -12.66
N MET A 211 -5.85 3.61 -13.36
CA MET A 211 -6.32 2.87 -14.54
C MET A 211 -7.52 1.96 -14.22
N PHE A 212 -7.48 1.24 -13.10
CA PHE A 212 -8.62 0.43 -12.67
C PHE A 212 -9.84 1.29 -12.31
N ALA A 213 -9.63 2.43 -11.66
CA ALA A 213 -10.71 3.35 -11.31
C ALA A 213 -11.39 3.94 -12.57
N GLU A 214 -10.62 4.30 -13.59
CA GLU A 214 -11.15 4.77 -14.88
C GLU A 214 -11.96 3.69 -15.59
N PHE A 215 -11.43 2.47 -15.66
CA PHE A 215 -12.15 1.32 -16.23
C PHE A 215 -13.44 1.05 -15.46
N GLU A 216 -13.39 0.97 -14.14
CA GLU A 216 -14.56 0.77 -13.30
C GLU A 216 -15.62 1.86 -13.53
N HIS A 217 -15.20 3.12 -13.55
CA HIS A 217 -16.11 4.23 -13.83
C HIS A 217 -16.75 4.13 -15.22
N ALA A 218 -15.98 3.85 -16.24
CA ALA A 218 -16.49 3.72 -17.62
C ALA A 218 -17.55 2.62 -17.73
N ILE A 219 -17.32 1.43 -17.16
CA ILE A 219 -18.30 0.33 -17.24
C ILE A 219 -19.56 0.61 -16.43
N HIS A 220 -19.45 1.35 -15.29
CA HIS A 220 -20.62 1.79 -14.54
C HIS A 220 -21.45 2.80 -15.33
N VAL A 221 -20.83 3.79 -15.97
CA VAL A 221 -21.51 4.77 -16.82
C VAL A 221 -22.21 4.06 -18.00
N MET A 222 -21.54 3.11 -18.66
CA MET A 222 -22.17 2.29 -19.72
C MET A 222 -23.43 1.58 -19.20
N LYS A 223 -23.33 0.97 -18.02
CA LYS A 223 -24.49 0.26 -17.43
C LYS A 223 -25.63 1.20 -17.05
N GLU A 224 -25.33 2.35 -16.50
CA GLU A 224 -26.30 3.39 -16.09
C GLU A 224 -26.99 3.99 -17.30
N SER A 225 -26.33 4.10 -18.47
CA SER A 225 -26.92 4.53 -19.73
C SER A 225 -27.77 3.45 -20.43
N GLY A 226 -27.85 2.23 -19.84
CA GLY A 226 -28.61 1.10 -20.39
C GLY A 226 -27.85 0.25 -21.39
N GLU A 227 -26.55 0.47 -21.58
CA GLU A 227 -25.74 -0.33 -22.46
C GLU A 227 -25.45 -1.74 -21.88
N PRO A 228 -25.46 -2.79 -22.73
CA PRO A 228 -25.10 -4.13 -22.28
C PRO A 228 -23.57 -4.25 -22.13
N LEU A 229 -23.13 -4.79 -21.00
CA LEU A 229 -21.72 -5.11 -20.77
C LEU A 229 -21.40 -6.47 -21.39
N THR A 230 -20.82 -6.48 -22.59
CA THR A 230 -20.36 -7.69 -23.27
C THR A 230 -18.82 -7.77 -23.22
N ALA A 231 -18.25 -8.97 -23.38
CA ALA A 231 -16.80 -9.14 -23.40
C ALA A 231 -16.11 -8.24 -24.47
N GLY A 232 -16.72 -8.10 -25.65
CA GLY A 232 -16.23 -7.20 -26.70
C GLY A 232 -16.16 -5.75 -26.22
N LYS A 233 -17.27 -5.22 -25.69
CA LYS A 233 -17.32 -3.84 -25.18
C LYS A 233 -16.34 -3.59 -24.01
N LEU A 234 -16.20 -4.56 -23.10
CA LEU A 234 -15.24 -4.45 -21.99
C LEU A 234 -13.78 -4.43 -22.46
N SER A 235 -13.49 -4.99 -23.65
CA SER A 235 -12.15 -4.96 -24.24
C SER A 235 -11.85 -3.66 -25.00
N GLU A 236 -12.87 -2.85 -25.27
CA GLU A 236 -12.75 -1.56 -25.96
C GLU A 236 -12.52 -0.40 -24.98
N VAL A 237 -12.87 -0.60 -23.71
CA VAL A 237 -12.64 0.34 -22.60
C VAL A 237 -11.21 0.22 -22.11
#